data_29500e322061e04ea4cf75d88daff53f
#
_entry.id   29500e322061e04ea4cf75d88daff53f
#
_cell.length_a   1.000
_cell.length_b   1.000
_cell.length_c   1.000
_cell.angle_alpha   90.00
_cell.angle_beta   90.00
_cell.angle_gamma   90.00
#
_symmetry.space_group_name_H-M   'P 1'
#
loop_
_entity.id
_entity.type
_entity.pdbx_description
1 polymer ?
#
loop_
_entity_poly.entity_id
_entity_poly.type
_entity_poly.pdbx_seq_one_letter_code
_entity_poly.pdbx_strand_id
1 'polypeptide(L)'
;VGGLVLRACESASVLAGSAVRQDGRSASLTAPNGSAQRTLLSAALVRAGLTVHEVSTAEAHGTGTALGDPTEAGSLAAVHVDRASPLAVGAGKASVGHGEAASGHVGLVKIRQLLLETAAIAGNAQLRALNPLVGEQVHSLPARLAFGAQGCASLAEGGSGGISSFGYSGTIAHAIYQSIPTAGKPGSVAACELGYRRCSFQWA
;
A
#
# COMPACT_ATOMS: atom_id res chain seq x y z
N VAL A 1 -15.62 13.51 -0.95
CA VAL A 1 -14.50 14.28 -0.40
C VAL A 1 -14.14 13.70 0.95
N GLY A 2 -12.88 13.39 1.19
CA GLY A 2 -12.38 12.85 2.45
C GLY A 2 -11.21 13.67 2.96
N GLY A 3 -11.00 13.65 4.27
CA GLY A 3 -9.87 14.30 4.93
C GLY A 3 -9.26 13.37 5.98
N LEU A 4 -7.97 13.52 6.22
CA LEU A 4 -7.23 12.80 7.25
C LEU A 4 -6.68 13.81 8.25
N VAL A 5 -6.91 13.56 9.54
CA VAL A 5 -6.34 14.37 10.62
C VAL A 5 -5.23 13.56 11.29
N LEU A 6 -4.01 14.08 11.24
CA LEU A 6 -2.86 13.55 11.96
C LEU A 6 -2.64 14.36 13.24
N ARG A 7 -2.36 13.68 14.34
CA ARG A 7 -2.02 14.30 15.62
C ARG A 7 -0.69 13.75 16.11
N ALA A 8 0.14 14.61 16.69
CA ALA A 8 1.31 14.18 17.44
C ALA A 8 0.84 13.71 18.82
N CYS A 9 0.61 12.41 18.98
CA CYS A 9 0.17 11.79 20.23
C CYS A 9 0.60 10.33 20.28
N GLU A 10 0.62 9.75 21.47
CA GLU A 10 0.70 8.29 21.59
C GLU A 10 -0.57 7.66 21.06
N SER A 11 -0.45 6.76 20.09
CA SER A 11 -1.56 6.11 19.43
C SER A 11 -1.22 4.66 19.12
N ALA A 12 -2.24 3.80 19.08
CA ALA A 12 -2.10 2.41 18.67
C ALA A 12 -1.67 2.28 17.18
N SER A 13 -1.64 3.39 16.45
CA SER A 13 -1.24 3.40 15.04
C SER A 13 -0.65 4.73 14.63
N VAL A 14 0.44 4.70 13.90
CA VAL A 14 1.21 5.88 13.52
C VAL A 14 1.56 5.88 12.03
N LEU A 15 1.67 7.07 11.45
CA LEU A 15 2.36 7.28 10.20
C LEU A 15 3.86 7.37 10.51
N ALA A 16 4.55 6.23 10.41
CA ALA A 16 5.94 6.10 10.85
C ALA A 16 6.92 6.87 9.96
N GLY A 17 6.66 6.90 8.65
CA GLY A 17 7.50 7.62 7.71
C GLY A 17 6.81 7.88 6.39
N SER A 18 7.25 8.89 5.66
CA SER A 18 6.77 9.16 4.31
C SER A 18 7.82 9.86 3.47
N ALA A 19 7.74 9.69 2.16
CA ALA A 19 8.57 10.39 1.21
C ALA A 19 7.76 10.80 -0.02
N VAL A 20 8.14 11.92 -0.62
CA VAL A 20 7.61 12.39 -1.90
C VAL A 20 8.80 12.68 -2.81
N ARG A 21 8.68 12.30 -4.07
CA ARG A 21 9.70 12.53 -5.11
C ARG A 21 9.04 12.82 -6.44
N GLN A 22 9.87 13.18 -7.40
CA GLN A 22 9.51 13.22 -8.82
C GLN A 22 10.19 12.04 -9.53
N ASP A 23 9.51 11.49 -10.53
CA ASP A 23 10.09 10.48 -11.44
C ASP A 23 11.33 11.00 -12.15
N GLY A 24 11.42 12.32 -12.33
CA GLY A 24 12.54 12.95 -13.03
C GLY A 24 12.58 12.57 -14.50
N ARG A 25 13.77 12.40 -15.05
CA ARG A 25 13.94 12.01 -16.45
C ARG A 25 13.47 10.57 -16.65
N SER A 26 12.41 10.39 -17.42
CA SER A 26 11.84 9.10 -17.83
C SER A 26 11.74 9.02 -19.35
N ALA A 27 11.30 7.87 -19.88
CA ALA A 27 11.16 7.66 -21.32
C ALA A 27 10.12 8.58 -21.98
N SER A 28 9.12 9.03 -21.22
CA SER A 28 8.12 10.03 -21.64
C SER A 28 7.57 10.75 -20.41
N LEU A 29 6.76 11.80 -20.63
CA LEU A 29 6.14 12.60 -19.56
C LEU A 29 5.32 11.74 -18.58
N THR A 30 4.75 10.64 -19.04
CA THR A 30 3.88 9.76 -18.25
C THR A 30 4.49 8.39 -17.98
N ALA A 31 5.72 8.14 -18.43
CA ALA A 31 6.37 6.87 -18.19
C ALA A 31 6.90 6.79 -16.74
N PRO A 32 6.60 5.71 -16.01
CA PRO A 32 7.10 5.52 -14.66
C PRO A 32 8.63 5.33 -14.65
N ASN A 33 9.27 5.76 -13.56
CA ASN A 33 10.70 5.60 -13.35
C ASN A 33 10.98 4.67 -12.16
N GLY A 34 11.34 3.42 -12.44
CA GLY A 34 11.61 2.42 -11.41
C GLY A 34 12.78 2.80 -10.48
N SER A 35 13.78 3.53 -10.96
CA SER A 35 14.87 4.01 -10.09
C SER A 35 14.38 5.06 -9.09
N ALA A 36 13.54 6.00 -9.54
CA ALA A 36 12.93 6.99 -8.67
C ALA A 36 12.01 6.33 -7.62
N GLN A 37 11.24 5.32 -8.05
CA GLN A 37 10.37 4.55 -7.14
C GLN A 37 11.19 3.80 -6.08
N ARG A 38 12.28 3.11 -6.46
CA ARG A 38 13.17 2.45 -5.48
C ARG A 38 13.75 3.43 -4.46
N THR A 39 14.21 4.57 -4.95
CA THR A 39 14.75 5.63 -4.06
C THR A 39 13.68 6.19 -3.14
N LEU A 40 12.44 6.33 -3.61
CA LEU A 40 11.28 6.75 -2.82
C LEU A 40 10.97 5.76 -1.70
N LEU A 41 10.85 4.47 -2.03
CA LEU A 41 10.56 3.39 -1.08
C LEU A 41 11.63 3.31 0.01
N SER A 42 12.91 3.30 -0.38
CA SER A 42 14.03 3.29 0.57
C SER A 42 14.04 4.52 1.47
N ALA A 43 13.75 5.71 0.94
CA ALA A 43 13.69 6.93 1.73
C ALA A 43 12.55 6.91 2.76
N ALA A 44 11.41 6.34 2.43
CA ALA A 44 10.29 6.19 3.36
C ALA A 44 10.63 5.20 4.48
N LEU A 45 11.28 4.08 4.17
CA LEU A 45 11.77 3.10 5.15
C LEU A 45 12.77 3.74 6.14
N VAL A 46 13.77 4.45 5.63
CA VAL A 46 14.75 5.16 6.46
C VAL A 46 14.07 6.16 7.38
N ARG A 47 13.10 6.94 6.89
CA ARG A 47 12.36 7.91 7.70
C ARG A 47 11.47 7.26 8.74
N ALA A 48 10.97 6.06 8.46
CA ALA A 48 10.21 5.27 9.42
C ALA A 48 11.10 4.60 10.49
N GLY A 49 12.43 4.55 10.28
CA GLY A 49 13.35 3.80 11.14
C GLY A 49 13.14 2.29 11.04
N LEU A 50 12.59 1.79 9.93
CA LEU A 50 12.25 0.40 9.72
C LEU A 50 13.12 -0.24 8.65
N THR A 51 13.36 -1.54 8.83
CA THR A 51 13.96 -2.41 7.82
C THR A 51 12.89 -2.99 6.89
N VAL A 52 13.31 -3.54 5.77
CA VAL A 52 12.40 -4.24 4.83
C VAL A 52 11.72 -5.46 5.48
N HIS A 53 12.31 -6.06 6.50
CA HIS A 53 11.76 -7.23 7.19
C HIS A 53 10.55 -6.88 8.06
N GLU A 54 10.46 -5.65 8.53
CA GLU A 54 9.42 -5.19 9.43
C GLU A 54 8.16 -4.73 8.71
N VAL A 55 8.22 -4.53 7.38
CA VAL A 55 7.05 -4.18 6.57
C VAL A 55 6.40 -5.47 6.06
N SER A 56 5.21 -5.79 6.52
CA SER A 56 4.52 -7.05 6.21
C SER A 56 3.64 -6.98 4.96
N THR A 57 3.16 -5.81 4.62
CA THR A 57 2.25 -5.60 3.49
C THR A 57 2.56 -4.31 2.74
N ALA A 58 2.20 -4.26 1.47
CA ALA A 58 2.25 -3.06 0.65
C ALA A 58 0.96 -2.89 -0.14
N GLU A 59 0.38 -1.72 -0.04
CA GLU A 59 -0.71 -1.28 -0.92
C GLU A 59 -0.08 -0.57 -2.11
N ALA A 60 -0.09 -1.23 -3.25
CA ALA A 60 0.48 -0.70 -4.48
C ALA A 60 -0.38 0.44 -5.05
N HIS A 61 0.24 1.31 -5.82
CA HIS A 61 -0.50 2.25 -6.66
C HIS A 61 -1.39 1.50 -7.65
N GLY A 62 -0.89 0.47 -8.32
CA GLY A 62 -1.63 -0.59 -9.00
C GLY A 62 -2.78 -0.10 -9.88
N THR A 63 -2.48 0.64 -10.95
CA THR A 63 -3.49 1.24 -11.85
C THR A 63 -3.92 0.33 -13.00
N GLY A 64 -3.34 -0.85 -13.13
CA GLY A 64 -3.64 -1.78 -14.23
C GLY A 64 -3.00 -1.39 -15.55
N THR A 65 -1.95 -0.58 -15.56
CA THR A 65 -1.30 -0.12 -16.79
C THR A 65 -0.14 -1.03 -17.19
N ALA A 66 0.07 -1.19 -18.50
CA ALA A 66 1.07 -2.10 -19.06
C ALA A 66 2.51 -1.77 -18.65
N LEU A 67 2.83 -0.51 -18.37
CA LEU A 67 4.15 -0.05 -17.92
C LEU A 67 4.19 0.19 -16.41
N GLY A 68 3.11 0.70 -15.82
CA GLY A 68 3.06 1.10 -14.43
C GLY A 68 3.21 -0.08 -13.48
N ASP A 69 2.37 -1.06 -13.62
CA ASP A 69 2.33 -2.21 -12.72
C ASP A 69 3.62 -3.04 -12.72
N PRO A 70 4.22 -3.38 -13.90
CA PRO A 70 5.51 -4.07 -13.91
C PRO A 70 6.63 -3.25 -13.31
N THR A 71 6.68 -1.93 -13.56
CA THR A 71 7.69 -1.04 -13.00
C THR A 71 7.58 -0.93 -11.48
N GLU A 72 6.36 -0.82 -10.97
CA GLU A 72 6.10 -0.78 -9.53
C GLU A 72 6.42 -2.10 -8.85
N ALA A 73 5.96 -3.23 -9.41
CA ALA A 73 6.26 -4.57 -8.89
C ALA A 73 7.76 -4.86 -8.87
N GLY A 74 8.47 -4.50 -9.94
CA GLY A 74 9.93 -4.62 -10.00
C GLY A 74 10.64 -3.71 -8.99
N SER A 75 10.10 -2.52 -8.72
CA SER A 75 10.66 -1.60 -7.73
C SER A 75 10.45 -2.11 -6.29
N LEU A 76 9.27 -2.63 -5.98
CA LEU A 76 8.98 -3.30 -4.72
C LEU A 76 9.87 -4.52 -4.52
N ALA A 77 9.98 -5.38 -5.53
CA ALA A 77 10.82 -6.57 -5.49
C ALA A 77 12.30 -6.22 -5.23
N ALA A 78 12.82 -5.21 -5.93
CA ALA A 78 14.22 -4.80 -5.78
C ALA A 78 14.54 -4.23 -4.39
N VAL A 79 13.63 -3.46 -3.79
CA VAL A 79 13.83 -2.91 -2.44
C VAL A 79 13.68 -3.99 -1.36
N HIS A 80 12.81 -4.96 -1.59
CA HIS A 80 12.51 -6.01 -0.63
C HIS A 80 13.21 -7.35 -0.94
N VAL A 81 14.33 -7.32 -1.69
CA VAL A 81 15.02 -8.52 -2.18
C VAL A 81 15.51 -9.46 -1.07
N ASP A 82 16.00 -8.92 0.03
CA ASP A 82 16.62 -9.68 1.12
C ASP A 82 15.61 -10.24 2.14
N ARG A 83 14.32 -10.19 1.85
CA ARG A 83 13.29 -10.66 2.78
C ARG A 83 13.29 -12.19 2.93
N ALA A 84 13.24 -12.64 4.17
CA ALA A 84 13.02 -14.05 4.49
C ALA A 84 11.55 -14.48 4.26
N SER A 85 10.59 -13.60 4.56
CA SER A 85 9.15 -13.84 4.38
C SER A 85 8.60 -13.03 3.21
N PRO A 86 7.58 -13.52 2.49
CA PRO A 86 6.96 -12.77 1.41
C PRO A 86 6.38 -11.44 1.87
N LEU A 87 6.52 -10.39 1.04
CA LEU A 87 5.77 -9.15 1.19
C LEU A 87 4.40 -9.34 0.53
N ALA A 88 3.34 -9.16 1.29
CA ALA A 88 2.00 -9.19 0.73
C ALA A 88 1.70 -7.91 -0.04
N VAL A 89 1.33 -8.02 -1.31
CA VAL A 89 1.05 -6.87 -2.16
C VAL A 89 -0.42 -6.86 -2.56
N GLY A 90 -1.09 -5.77 -2.21
CA GLY A 90 -2.47 -5.50 -2.55
C GLY A 90 -2.63 -4.27 -3.46
N ALA A 91 -3.77 -4.18 -4.13
CA ALA A 91 -4.19 -3.01 -4.89
C ALA A 91 -5.70 -2.77 -4.71
N GLY A 92 -6.06 -1.88 -3.81
CA GLY A 92 -7.46 -1.57 -3.47
C GLY A 92 -8.27 -1.05 -4.65
N LYS A 93 -7.61 -0.48 -5.66
CA LYS A 93 -8.25 -0.06 -6.91
C LYS A 93 -8.97 -1.19 -7.64
N ALA A 94 -8.53 -2.45 -7.45
CA ALA A 94 -9.22 -3.62 -7.96
C ALA A 94 -10.64 -3.79 -7.38
N SER A 95 -10.88 -3.26 -6.18
CA SER A 95 -12.17 -3.37 -5.49
C SER A 95 -13.05 -2.13 -5.66
N VAL A 96 -12.45 -0.94 -5.64
CA VAL A 96 -13.20 0.33 -5.58
C VAL A 96 -13.00 1.24 -6.81
N GLY A 97 -12.17 0.83 -7.75
CA GLY A 97 -11.79 1.66 -8.89
C GLY A 97 -10.73 2.72 -8.54
N HIS A 98 -10.31 3.46 -9.55
CA HIS A 98 -9.30 4.52 -9.39
C HIS A 98 -9.97 5.83 -8.98
N GLY A 99 -9.85 6.19 -7.71
CA GLY A 99 -10.40 7.44 -7.14
C GLY A 99 -9.51 8.66 -7.36
N GLU A 100 -8.58 8.63 -8.34
CA GLU A 100 -7.66 9.73 -8.68
C GLU A 100 -7.01 10.36 -7.43
N ALA A 101 -7.33 11.61 -7.12
CA ALA A 101 -6.78 12.32 -5.97
C ALA A 101 -7.07 11.65 -4.61
N ALA A 102 -8.14 10.85 -4.50
CA ALA A 102 -8.49 10.12 -3.28
C ALA A 102 -7.80 8.76 -3.15
N SER A 103 -7.13 8.26 -4.20
CA SER A 103 -6.58 6.89 -4.22
C SER A 103 -5.60 6.61 -3.11
N GLY A 104 -4.71 7.56 -2.77
CA GLY A 104 -3.78 7.41 -1.66
C GLY A 104 -4.48 7.31 -0.30
N HIS A 105 -5.56 8.05 -0.10
CA HIS A 105 -6.37 7.97 1.12
C HIS A 105 -7.08 6.62 1.25
N VAL A 106 -7.60 6.07 0.15
CA VAL A 106 -8.22 4.73 0.14
C VAL A 106 -7.18 3.67 0.53
N GLY A 107 -5.98 3.73 -0.04
CA GLY A 107 -4.88 2.83 0.33
C GLY A 107 -4.50 2.94 1.80
N LEU A 108 -4.44 4.17 2.33
CA LEU A 108 -4.14 4.39 3.75
C LEU A 108 -5.22 3.81 4.68
N VAL A 109 -6.50 4.04 4.37
CA VAL A 109 -7.61 3.47 5.15
C VAL A 109 -7.57 1.95 5.11
N LYS A 110 -7.31 1.36 3.95
CA LYS A 110 -7.19 -0.10 3.78
C LYS A 110 -6.05 -0.67 4.61
N ILE A 111 -4.84 -0.11 4.53
CA ILE A 111 -3.68 -0.58 5.32
C ILE A 111 -3.94 -0.42 6.81
N ARG A 112 -4.48 0.74 7.23
CA ARG A 112 -4.86 0.94 8.63
C ARG A 112 -5.81 -0.14 9.12
N GLN A 113 -6.85 -0.45 8.35
CA GLN A 113 -7.85 -1.46 8.71
C GLN A 113 -7.20 -2.86 8.79
N LEU A 114 -6.37 -3.23 7.82
CA LEU A 114 -5.64 -4.50 7.82
C LEU A 114 -4.74 -4.68 9.04
N LEU A 115 -4.07 -3.62 9.49
CA LEU A 115 -3.11 -3.70 10.60
C LEU A 115 -3.79 -3.60 11.98
N LEU A 116 -4.99 -3.04 12.07
CA LEU A 116 -5.75 -2.94 13.33
C LEU A 116 -6.66 -4.14 13.57
N GLU A 117 -7.19 -4.72 12.52
CA GLU A 117 -7.95 -5.94 12.59
C GLU A 117 -6.98 -7.08 12.28
N THR A 118 -6.86 -8.06 13.15
CA THR A 118 -6.08 -9.30 12.94
C THR A 118 -6.61 -10.13 11.76
N ALA A 119 -7.01 -9.45 10.73
CA ALA A 119 -7.71 -9.98 9.58
C ALA A 119 -6.72 -10.52 8.55
N ALA A 120 -7.16 -11.53 7.83
CA ALA A 120 -6.48 -12.01 6.63
C ALA A 120 -6.22 -10.86 5.65
N ILE A 121 -5.05 -10.84 5.03
CA ILE A 121 -4.76 -9.91 3.94
C ILE A 121 -5.85 -10.07 2.89
N ALA A 122 -6.62 -9.02 2.66
CA ALA A 122 -7.63 -9.03 1.63
C ALA A 122 -6.95 -9.20 0.26
N GLY A 123 -7.35 -10.19 -0.49
CA GLY A 123 -6.86 -10.41 -1.84
C GLY A 123 -7.23 -9.26 -2.78
N ASN A 124 -6.62 -9.25 -3.95
CA ASN A 124 -7.01 -8.36 -5.03
C ASN A 124 -8.28 -8.90 -5.69
N ALA A 125 -9.41 -8.23 -5.51
CA ALA A 125 -10.75 -8.74 -5.84
C ALA A 125 -10.91 -9.24 -7.29
N GLN A 126 -10.20 -8.65 -8.24
CA GLN A 126 -10.28 -8.99 -9.66
C GLN A 126 -9.10 -9.84 -10.17
N LEU A 127 -8.14 -10.16 -9.30
CA LEU A 127 -6.96 -10.90 -9.70
C LEU A 127 -7.28 -12.38 -9.88
N ARG A 128 -7.40 -12.82 -11.13
CA ARG A 128 -7.58 -14.23 -11.53
C ARG A 128 -6.27 -14.85 -11.98
N ALA A 129 -5.45 -14.07 -12.69
CA ALA A 129 -4.12 -14.45 -13.15
C ALA A 129 -3.21 -13.23 -13.06
N LEU A 130 -1.95 -13.46 -12.69
CA LEU A 130 -0.95 -12.40 -12.65
C LEU A 130 -0.63 -11.95 -14.08
N ASN A 131 -0.54 -10.64 -14.30
CA ASN A 131 -0.07 -10.09 -15.57
C ASN A 131 1.33 -10.66 -15.88
N PRO A 132 1.56 -11.26 -17.06
CA PRO A 132 2.86 -11.85 -17.42
C PRO A 132 4.03 -10.88 -17.24
N LEU A 133 3.87 -9.61 -17.61
CA LEU A 133 4.91 -8.59 -17.48
C LEU A 133 5.26 -8.29 -16.00
N VAL A 134 4.28 -8.36 -15.10
CA VAL A 134 4.52 -8.29 -13.65
C VAL A 134 5.25 -9.54 -13.19
N GLY A 135 4.82 -10.72 -13.65
CA GLY A 135 5.44 -11.99 -13.35
C GLY A 135 6.92 -12.02 -13.75
N GLU A 136 7.26 -11.58 -14.95
CA GLU A 136 8.64 -11.50 -15.44
C GLU A 136 9.51 -10.60 -14.55
N GLN A 137 9.03 -9.43 -14.17
CA GLN A 137 9.75 -8.52 -13.29
C GLN A 137 10.00 -9.11 -11.90
N VAL A 138 9.02 -9.80 -11.35
CA VAL A 138 9.14 -10.42 -10.02
C VAL A 138 10.02 -11.66 -10.05
N HIS A 139 9.89 -12.52 -11.05
CA HIS A 139 10.69 -13.74 -11.18
C HIS A 139 12.15 -13.46 -11.51
N SER A 140 12.47 -12.30 -12.10
CA SER A 140 13.86 -11.91 -12.38
C SER A 140 14.67 -11.59 -11.12
N LEU A 141 14.01 -11.41 -9.98
CA LEU A 141 14.62 -11.08 -8.70
C LEU A 141 14.33 -12.17 -7.67
N PRO A 142 15.26 -12.45 -6.72
CA PRO A 142 15.04 -13.43 -5.66
C PRO A 142 14.01 -12.96 -4.61
N ALA A 143 13.36 -11.83 -4.83
CA ALA A 143 12.38 -11.26 -3.94
C ALA A 143 11.11 -12.12 -3.84
N ARG A 144 10.56 -12.19 -2.65
CA ARG A 144 9.31 -12.90 -2.38
C ARG A 144 8.17 -11.89 -2.26
N LEU A 145 7.41 -11.70 -3.34
CA LEU A 145 6.15 -10.96 -3.33
C LEU A 145 4.98 -11.94 -3.38
N ALA A 146 3.98 -11.72 -2.54
CA ALA A 146 2.74 -12.49 -2.52
C ALA A 146 1.58 -11.63 -2.99
N PHE A 147 1.01 -11.96 -4.14
CA PHE A 147 -0.18 -11.32 -4.69
C PHE A 147 -1.39 -12.19 -4.34
N GLY A 148 -2.19 -11.77 -3.38
CA GLY A 148 -3.38 -12.49 -2.99
C GLY A 148 -4.44 -12.46 -4.09
N ALA A 149 -4.73 -13.60 -4.72
CA ALA A 149 -5.86 -13.72 -5.66
C ALA A 149 -7.19 -13.83 -4.90
N GLN A 150 -7.20 -14.58 -3.81
CA GLN A 150 -8.33 -14.71 -2.88
C GLN A 150 -7.76 -14.82 -1.48
N GLY A 151 -8.23 -14.01 -0.57
CA GLY A 151 -7.66 -13.72 0.72
C GLY A 151 -6.87 -14.82 1.34
N CYS A 152 -5.71 -14.49 1.84
CA CYS A 152 -5.14 -15.18 2.95
C CYS A 152 -3.64 -14.99 3.13
N ALA A 153 -3.27 -14.30 4.07
CA ALA A 153 -2.19 -14.60 5.00
C ALA A 153 -2.58 -13.83 6.26
N SER A 154 -2.63 -14.49 7.38
CA SER A 154 -2.78 -13.80 8.66
C SER A 154 -1.56 -12.92 8.84
N LEU A 155 -1.75 -11.61 9.00
CA LEU A 155 -0.72 -10.74 9.51
C LEU A 155 -0.61 -11.01 11.01
N ALA A 156 0.61 -11.08 11.53
CA ALA A 156 0.83 -11.07 12.98
C ALA A 156 0.24 -9.77 13.57
N GLU A 157 -0.26 -9.84 14.79
CA GLU A 157 -0.68 -8.66 15.53
C GLU A 157 0.47 -7.66 15.61
N GLY A 158 0.19 -6.42 15.26
CA GLY A 158 1.21 -5.37 15.18
C GLY A 158 2.11 -5.55 13.98
N GLY A 159 2.06 -4.66 13.06
CA GLY A 159 2.88 -4.72 11.85
C GLY A 159 2.95 -3.37 11.18
N SER A 160 3.70 -3.30 10.10
CA SER A 160 3.74 -2.10 9.27
C SER A 160 3.38 -2.40 7.83
N GLY A 161 2.81 -1.40 7.17
CA GLY A 161 2.39 -1.47 5.79
C GLY A 161 2.81 -0.24 4.99
N GLY A 162 3.29 -0.48 3.78
CA GLY A 162 3.62 0.56 2.82
C GLY A 162 2.41 0.95 1.96
N ILE A 163 2.29 2.22 1.61
CA ILE A 163 1.24 2.74 0.73
C ILE A 163 1.88 3.58 -0.36
N SER A 164 1.68 3.21 -1.62
CA SER A 164 2.16 3.96 -2.78
C SER A 164 1.05 4.75 -3.44
N SER A 165 1.35 5.99 -3.81
CA SER A 165 0.45 6.83 -4.60
C SER A 165 1.27 7.63 -5.60
N PHE A 166 1.06 7.37 -6.90
CA PHE A 166 1.85 7.95 -7.98
C PHE A 166 0.94 8.81 -8.86
N GLY A 167 1.31 10.07 -9.01
CA GLY A 167 0.61 11.02 -9.84
C GLY A 167 0.97 10.87 -11.31
N TYR A 168 0.03 11.16 -12.19
CA TYR A 168 0.19 11.08 -13.64
C TYR A 168 1.35 11.93 -14.19
N SER A 169 1.61 13.07 -13.56
CA SER A 169 2.69 14.00 -13.96
C SER A 169 4.03 13.71 -13.27
N GLY A 170 4.20 12.50 -12.72
CA GLY A 170 5.48 12.04 -12.16
C GLY A 170 5.73 12.40 -10.71
N THR A 171 4.80 13.02 -9.99
CA THR A 171 4.90 13.14 -8.54
C THR A 171 4.57 11.80 -7.90
N ILE A 172 5.53 11.20 -7.21
CA ILE A 172 5.38 9.89 -6.56
C ILE A 172 5.51 10.05 -5.05
N ALA A 173 4.65 9.38 -4.31
CA ALA A 173 4.63 9.38 -2.85
C ALA A 173 4.55 7.95 -2.30
N HIS A 174 5.24 7.72 -1.17
CA HIS A 174 5.14 6.49 -0.40
C HIS A 174 5.10 6.80 1.09
N ALA A 175 4.27 6.08 1.81
CA ALA A 175 4.10 6.22 3.25
C ALA A 175 4.19 4.87 3.93
N ILE A 176 4.75 4.83 5.14
CA ILE A 176 4.77 3.65 6.00
C ILE A 176 3.85 3.90 7.19
N TYR A 177 2.87 3.05 7.33
CA TYR A 177 1.94 3.03 8.44
C TYR A 177 2.26 1.86 9.37
N GLN A 178 2.26 2.10 10.68
CA GLN A 178 2.60 1.09 11.68
C GLN A 178 1.50 1.00 12.72
N SER A 179 1.10 -0.22 13.07
CA SER A 179 0.29 -0.52 14.23
C SER A 179 1.20 -0.85 15.42
N ILE A 180 1.01 -0.17 16.52
CA ILE A 180 1.76 -0.40 17.75
C ILE A 180 0.87 -1.23 18.68
N PRO A 181 1.27 -2.47 19.04
CA PRO A 181 0.51 -3.26 20.00
C PRO A 181 0.38 -2.51 21.31
N THR A 182 -0.83 -2.22 21.74
CA THR A 182 -1.07 -1.68 23.09
C THR A 182 -1.03 -2.83 24.07
N ALA A 183 0.05 -2.91 24.84
CA ALA A 183 0.17 -3.89 25.91
C ALA A 183 -1.03 -3.75 26.88
N GLY A 184 -1.92 -4.77 26.91
CA GLY A 184 -2.90 -4.95 27.96
C GLY A 184 -4.36 -4.62 27.69
N LYS A 185 -4.78 -4.41 26.44
CA LYS A 185 -6.23 -4.43 26.15
C LYS A 185 -6.51 -5.50 25.07
N PRO A 186 -7.26 -6.58 25.40
CA PRO A 186 -7.90 -7.36 24.36
C PRO A 186 -8.82 -6.39 23.61
N GLY A 187 -8.57 -6.26 22.31
CA GLY A 187 -9.16 -5.23 21.49
C GLY A 187 -10.67 -5.23 21.45
N SER A 188 -11.25 -4.42 22.27
CA SER A 188 -12.50 -3.77 21.93
C SER A 188 -12.14 -2.39 21.37
N VAL A 189 -11.71 -2.33 20.13
CA VAL A 189 -12.06 -1.18 19.32
C VAL A 189 -13.55 -1.18 19.33
N ALA A 190 -14.18 -0.26 20.09
CA ALA A 190 -15.60 -0.02 19.97
C ALA A 190 -15.88 0.08 18.48
N ALA A 191 -16.63 -0.88 17.97
CA ALA A 191 -17.04 -0.87 16.59
C ALA A 191 -17.71 0.49 16.40
N CYS A 192 -17.02 1.39 15.71
CA CYS A 192 -17.66 2.60 15.25
C CYS A 192 -18.71 2.08 14.27
N GLU A 193 -19.95 1.94 14.75
CA GLU A 193 -21.07 1.60 13.89
C GLU A 193 -21.10 2.67 12.80
N LEU A 194 -20.56 2.33 11.65
CA LEU A 194 -20.71 3.12 10.43
C LEU A 194 -22.20 3.08 10.08
N GLY A 195 -22.94 3.99 10.66
CA GLY A 195 -24.32 4.24 10.28
C GLY A 195 -24.35 4.82 8.86
N TYR A 196 -24.52 3.95 7.86
CA TYR A 196 -24.80 4.40 6.50
C TYR A 196 -26.17 5.06 6.46
N ARG A 197 -26.21 6.37 6.43
CA ARG A 197 -27.42 7.10 6.04
C ARG A 197 -27.45 7.17 4.51
N ARG A 198 -28.31 6.39 3.88
CA ARG A 198 -28.67 6.61 2.47
C ARG A 198 -29.40 7.94 2.37
N CYS A 199 -28.75 8.93 1.77
CA CYS A 199 -29.43 10.10 1.27
C CYS A 199 -29.89 9.81 -0.17
N SER A 200 -31.18 9.78 -0.41
CA SER A 200 -31.71 9.79 -1.77
C SER A 200 -31.56 11.18 -2.36
N PHE A 201 -30.76 11.31 -3.42
CA PHE A 201 -30.75 12.53 -4.22
C PHE A 201 -31.86 12.42 -5.27
N GLN A 202 -32.77 13.36 -5.28
CA GLN A 202 -33.63 13.56 -6.43
C GLN A 202 -32.82 14.34 -7.47
N TRP A 203 -32.60 13.71 -8.60
CA TRP A 203 -32.07 14.42 -9.77
C TRP A 203 -33.18 15.29 -10.33
N ALA A 204 -32.98 16.59 -10.39
CA ALA A 204 -33.90 17.54 -11.05
C ALA A 204 -33.72 17.48 -12.57
#